data_4e2a24744016b026e37b21f743da4863
#
_entry.id   4e2a24744016b026e37b21f743da4863
#
_cell.length_a   1.000
_cell.length_b   1.000
_cell.length_c   1.000
_cell.angle_alpha   90.00
_cell.angle_beta   90.00
_cell.angle_gamma   90.00
#
_symmetry.space_group_name_H-M   'P 1'
#
loop_
_entity.id
_entity.type
_entity.pdbx_description
1 polymer ?
#
loop_
_entity_poly.entity_id
_entity_poly.type
_entity_poly.pdbx_seq_one_letter_code
_entity_poly.pdbx_strand_id
1 'polypeptide(L)'
;MKIAAVHCRLFPGGALEVFKDLLQQELRNDPKAEIKIFTMIADSDLKSLLIQIPGTEKYRKIQVVESLPKWLSRFFLFCGKKHIPILSSIFDYRNLIVCYPEVMSILSRKIKKFWPERMIISSYAIAKNVKIPQTCKHTKLYLHSPMQYIWSHREEYIWKFKWWKKKLFTWIIPRLQKWDKQFTKFDEIIFNSNYTAELAKEIYWMEWKVKYPKIKDCFYLSTPTREVQNYFVCVGRVVNFVREVWLIIKACNENKTNLLVIGSWPDEIELKALAWDTIIFLWWLPQEESLKIIRNAKWLINLTKESFWMWTAEALLLWVPAIWFAEWWSKELVDENSWILIDKKSISSLKYAIQTFEDKERDRRKISDTIREKLQKFS
;
A
#
# COMPACT_ATOMS: atom_id res chain seq x y z
N MET A 1 5.69 -4.19 30.08
CA MET A 1 4.47 -4.66 29.39
C MET A 1 4.84 -5.51 28.16
N LYS A 2 4.10 -6.61 27.88
CA LYS A 2 4.29 -7.41 26.68
C LYS A 2 3.33 -6.99 25.57
N ILE A 3 3.87 -6.65 24.39
CA ILE A 3 3.08 -6.16 23.25
C ILE A 3 3.25 -7.11 22.06
N ALA A 4 2.15 -7.66 21.56
CA ALA A 4 2.14 -8.37 20.31
C ALA A 4 1.74 -7.41 19.17
N ALA A 5 2.67 -7.16 18.26
CA ALA A 5 2.46 -6.34 17.08
C ALA A 5 2.21 -7.25 15.87
N VAL A 6 1.04 -7.16 15.25
CA VAL A 6 0.64 -8.05 14.15
C VAL A 6 0.58 -7.28 12.84
N HIS A 7 1.24 -7.81 11.81
CA HIS A 7 1.20 -7.24 10.46
C HIS A 7 1.04 -8.36 9.43
N CYS A 8 0.31 -8.12 8.34
CA CYS A 8 -0.01 -9.18 7.38
C CYS A 8 1.24 -9.83 6.77
N ARG A 9 2.11 -9.01 6.19
CA ARG A 9 3.35 -9.43 5.52
C ARG A 9 4.38 -8.34 5.67
N LEU A 10 5.59 -8.68 6.09
CA LEU A 10 6.68 -7.71 6.23
C LEU A 10 7.44 -7.55 4.91
N PHE A 11 6.90 -6.73 4.03
CA PHE A 11 7.54 -6.30 2.78
C PHE A 11 7.66 -4.78 2.74
N PRO A 12 8.71 -4.23 2.10
CA PRO A 12 8.83 -2.79 1.91
C PRO A 12 7.60 -2.18 1.26
N GLY A 13 7.15 -1.04 1.78
CA GLY A 13 5.98 -0.31 1.28
C GLY A 13 5.29 0.53 2.34
N GLY A 14 4.33 1.38 1.94
CA GLY A 14 3.66 2.33 2.81
C GLY A 14 3.02 1.71 4.07
N ALA A 15 2.40 0.53 3.94
CA ALA A 15 1.81 -0.16 5.09
C ALA A 15 2.84 -0.56 6.17
N LEU A 16 4.08 -0.93 5.75
CA LEU A 16 5.16 -1.23 6.69
C LEU A 16 5.66 0.06 7.38
N GLU A 17 5.75 1.18 6.67
CA GLU A 17 6.16 2.45 7.28
C GLU A 17 5.15 2.89 8.33
N VAL A 18 3.85 2.84 8.05
CA VAL A 18 2.80 3.10 9.06
C VAL A 18 2.90 2.13 10.24
N PHE A 19 3.20 0.86 9.98
CA PHE A 19 3.39 -0.11 11.07
C PHE A 19 4.60 0.23 11.95
N LYS A 20 5.70 0.71 11.37
CA LYS A 20 6.86 1.20 12.12
C LYS A 20 6.49 2.41 12.99
N ASP A 21 5.70 3.35 12.45
CA ASP A 21 5.22 4.50 13.21
C ASP A 21 4.36 4.09 14.41
N LEU A 22 3.48 3.11 14.23
CA LEU A 22 2.70 2.55 15.34
C LEU A 22 3.60 1.93 16.43
N LEU A 23 4.65 1.21 16.04
CA LEU A 23 5.62 0.64 16.97
C LEU A 23 6.42 1.73 17.70
N GLN A 24 6.80 2.79 16.99
CA GLN A 24 7.47 3.95 17.61
C GLN A 24 6.57 4.64 18.64
N GLN A 25 5.28 4.78 18.36
CA GLN A 25 4.32 5.33 19.32
C GLN A 25 4.27 4.50 20.60
N GLU A 26 4.23 3.17 20.49
CA GLU A 26 4.26 2.30 21.68
C GLU A 26 5.59 2.38 22.45
N LEU A 27 6.71 2.47 21.76
CA LEU A 27 8.02 2.66 22.39
C LEU A 27 8.16 4.06 23.03
N ARG A 28 7.43 5.05 22.54
CA ARG A 28 7.35 6.37 23.18
C ARG A 28 6.59 6.30 24.50
N ASN A 29 5.49 5.53 24.53
CA ASN A 29 4.65 5.38 25.72
C ASN A 29 5.30 4.45 26.77
N ASP A 30 5.94 3.38 26.36
CA ASP A 30 6.68 2.43 27.21
C ASP A 30 8.00 2.01 26.55
N PRO A 31 9.11 2.73 26.79
CA PRO A 31 10.41 2.41 26.22
C PRO A 31 10.95 1.02 26.63
N LYS A 32 10.44 0.45 27.73
CA LYS A 32 10.84 -0.87 28.24
C LYS A 32 9.92 -2.00 27.78
N ALA A 33 8.87 -1.71 27.01
CA ALA A 33 7.93 -2.73 26.53
C ALA A 33 8.65 -3.87 25.79
N GLU A 34 8.32 -5.13 26.10
CA GLU A 34 8.77 -6.29 25.32
C GLU A 34 7.86 -6.45 24.11
N ILE A 35 8.32 -6.01 22.93
CA ILE A 35 7.56 -6.08 21.69
C ILE A 35 8.02 -7.26 20.85
N LYS A 36 7.08 -8.08 20.34
CA LYS A 36 7.34 -9.07 19.28
C LYS A 36 6.41 -8.83 18.10
N ILE A 37 6.95 -8.95 16.89
CA ILE A 37 6.21 -8.81 15.65
C ILE A 37 5.76 -10.18 15.18
N PHE A 38 4.47 -10.31 14.89
CA PHE A 38 3.84 -11.51 14.36
C PHE A 38 3.34 -11.25 12.95
N THR A 39 3.75 -12.10 12.01
CA THR A 39 3.40 -11.94 10.60
C THR A 39 3.13 -13.27 9.92
N MET A 40 2.38 -13.24 8.81
CA MET A 40 2.20 -14.44 8.00
C MET A 40 3.52 -14.87 7.39
N ILE A 41 4.23 -13.92 6.74
CA ILE A 41 5.50 -14.13 6.07
C ILE A 41 6.30 -12.83 6.07
N ALA A 42 7.62 -12.94 6.23
CA ALA A 42 8.54 -11.82 6.14
C ALA A 42 9.47 -11.99 4.94
N ASP A 43 9.96 -10.89 4.36
CA ASP A 43 11.02 -10.98 3.35
C ASP A 43 12.24 -11.67 3.92
N SER A 44 12.98 -12.39 3.07
CA SER A 44 13.94 -13.43 3.43
C SER A 44 15.00 -13.04 4.48
N ASP A 45 15.26 -11.74 4.63
CA ASP A 45 16.33 -11.26 5.54
C ASP A 45 15.81 -10.60 6.83
N LEU A 46 14.47 -10.46 6.98
CA LEU A 46 13.86 -9.82 8.14
C LEU A 46 13.65 -10.80 9.30
N LYS A 47 14.75 -11.25 9.96
CA LYS A 47 14.63 -11.94 11.26
C LYS A 47 14.21 -11.00 12.40
N SER A 48 14.43 -9.71 12.21
CA SER A 48 14.08 -8.63 13.14
C SER A 48 13.90 -7.33 12.38
N LEU A 49 13.05 -6.48 12.90
CA LEU A 49 12.83 -5.13 12.40
C LEU A 49 13.56 -4.14 13.32
N LEU A 50 14.34 -3.24 12.72
CA LEU A 50 14.96 -2.14 13.43
C LEU A 50 13.98 -0.98 13.51
N ILE A 51 13.64 -0.58 14.73
CA ILE A 51 12.76 0.56 15.00
C ILE A 51 13.56 1.61 15.75
N GLN A 52 13.57 2.82 15.24
CA GLN A 52 14.23 3.94 15.90
C GLN A 52 13.51 4.24 17.21
N ILE A 53 14.26 4.41 18.29
CA ILE A 53 13.73 4.81 19.58
C ILE A 53 13.41 6.31 19.52
N PRO A 54 12.16 6.73 19.77
CA PRO A 54 11.78 8.13 19.67
C PRO A 54 12.65 9.07 20.51
N GLY A 55 13.08 10.16 19.90
CA GLY A 55 13.95 11.15 20.57
C GLY A 55 15.43 10.75 20.67
N THR A 56 15.85 9.68 20.01
CA THR A 56 17.25 9.22 20.00
C THR A 56 17.67 8.78 18.61
N GLU A 57 19.00 8.69 18.37
CA GLU A 57 19.55 8.05 17.16
C GLU A 57 19.67 6.52 17.28
N LYS A 58 19.27 5.95 18.42
CA LYS A 58 19.38 4.52 18.69
C LYS A 58 18.25 3.74 18.07
N TYR A 59 18.55 2.52 17.63
CA TYR A 59 17.58 1.58 17.08
C TYR A 59 17.39 0.38 17.99
N ARG A 60 16.14 -0.03 18.13
CA ARG A 60 15.79 -1.26 18.84
C ARG A 60 15.48 -2.37 17.84
N LYS A 61 16.13 -3.51 18.04
CA LYS A 61 15.90 -4.71 17.25
C LYS A 61 14.70 -5.47 17.81
N ILE A 62 13.61 -5.57 17.05
CA ILE A 62 12.38 -6.28 17.45
C ILE A 62 12.33 -7.63 16.73
N GLN A 63 12.12 -8.70 17.49
CA GLN A 63 12.03 -10.06 16.97
C GLN A 63 10.79 -10.25 16.08
N VAL A 64 10.98 -10.94 14.95
CA VAL A 64 9.89 -11.32 14.03
C VAL A 64 9.57 -12.79 14.16
N VAL A 65 8.29 -13.11 14.32
CA VAL A 65 7.73 -14.46 14.42
C VAL A 65 6.77 -14.68 13.24
N GLU A 66 7.14 -15.60 12.36
CA GLU A 66 6.31 -15.97 11.21
C GLU A 66 5.31 -17.08 11.56
N SER A 67 4.17 -17.12 10.83
CA SER A 67 3.18 -18.19 10.99
C SER A 67 3.73 -19.55 10.57
N LEU A 68 4.36 -19.62 9.41
CA LEU A 68 4.94 -20.83 8.84
C LEU A 68 6.38 -21.07 9.36
N PRO A 69 6.87 -22.32 9.27
CA PRO A 69 8.29 -22.60 9.47
C PRO A 69 9.16 -21.81 8.47
N LYS A 70 10.34 -21.35 8.92
CA LYS A 70 11.21 -20.48 8.09
C LYS A 70 11.55 -21.08 6.73
N TRP A 71 11.85 -22.39 6.68
CA TRP A 71 12.19 -23.06 5.42
C TRP A 71 11.01 -23.02 4.43
N LEU A 72 9.77 -23.18 4.91
CA LEU A 72 8.57 -23.14 4.09
C LEU A 72 8.26 -21.73 3.63
N SER A 73 8.40 -20.73 4.50
CA SER A 73 8.28 -19.30 4.11
C SER A 73 9.28 -18.94 3.01
N ARG A 74 10.54 -19.38 3.14
CA ARG A 74 11.58 -19.15 2.11
C ARG A 74 11.27 -19.85 0.81
N PHE A 75 10.78 -21.07 0.85
CA PHE A 75 10.36 -21.80 -0.34
C PHE A 75 9.25 -21.06 -1.09
N PHE A 76 8.20 -20.61 -0.41
CA PHE A 76 7.13 -19.83 -1.02
C PHE A 76 7.62 -18.50 -1.60
N LEU A 77 8.53 -17.82 -0.91
CA LEU A 77 9.14 -16.58 -1.40
C LEU A 77 10.02 -16.82 -2.64
N PHE A 78 10.82 -17.88 -2.62
CA PHE A 78 11.65 -18.27 -3.75
C PHE A 78 10.80 -18.54 -4.99
N CYS A 79 9.75 -19.33 -4.86
CA CYS A 79 8.82 -19.60 -5.96
C CYS A 79 8.16 -18.33 -6.49
N GLY A 80 7.79 -17.39 -5.59
CA GLY A 80 7.20 -16.10 -5.98
C GLY A 80 8.17 -15.14 -6.69
N LYS A 81 9.47 -15.17 -6.33
CA LYS A 81 10.49 -14.28 -6.92
C LYS A 81 11.04 -14.81 -8.26
N LYS A 82 11.25 -16.12 -8.39
CA LYS A 82 11.93 -16.75 -9.55
C LYS A 82 11.01 -17.03 -10.74
N HIS A 83 9.70 -16.90 -10.59
CA HIS A 83 8.72 -17.17 -11.64
C HIS A 83 8.95 -18.50 -12.38
N ILE A 84 9.28 -19.58 -11.65
CA ILE A 84 9.49 -20.91 -12.23
C ILE A 84 8.15 -21.43 -12.77
N PRO A 85 8.02 -21.75 -14.07
CA PRO A 85 6.79 -22.27 -14.66
C PRO A 85 6.24 -23.44 -13.83
N ILE A 86 4.92 -23.55 -13.70
CA ILE A 86 4.20 -24.56 -12.90
C ILE A 86 4.42 -24.39 -11.38
N LEU A 87 5.67 -24.41 -10.89
CA LEU A 87 5.98 -24.33 -9.46
C LEU A 87 5.50 -23.02 -8.84
N SER A 88 5.80 -21.89 -9.49
CA SER A 88 5.32 -20.56 -9.06
C SER A 88 3.79 -20.45 -9.19
N SER A 89 3.19 -21.16 -10.13
CA SER A 89 1.72 -21.14 -10.27
C SER A 89 0.99 -21.77 -9.10
N ILE A 90 1.66 -22.66 -8.33
CA ILE A 90 1.09 -23.38 -7.19
C ILE A 90 1.65 -22.83 -5.87
N PHE A 91 2.98 -22.74 -5.76
CA PHE A 91 3.70 -22.45 -4.51
C PHE A 91 4.14 -21.00 -4.37
N ASP A 92 3.56 -20.06 -5.10
CA ASP A 92 3.74 -18.64 -4.82
C ASP A 92 3.07 -18.27 -3.49
N TYR A 93 3.74 -17.46 -2.65
CA TYR A 93 3.17 -16.98 -1.37
C TYR A 93 1.84 -16.24 -1.56
N ARG A 94 1.59 -15.71 -2.75
CA ARG A 94 0.32 -15.05 -3.13
C ARG A 94 -0.84 -16.03 -3.22
N ASN A 95 -0.55 -17.30 -3.52
CA ASN A 95 -1.57 -18.37 -3.57
C ASN A 95 -1.95 -18.91 -2.19
N LEU A 96 -1.27 -18.50 -1.12
CA LEU A 96 -1.63 -18.85 0.27
C LEU A 96 -3.02 -18.33 0.68
N ILE A 97 -3.68 -17.55 -0.18
CA ILE A 97 -5.04 -17.04 0.06
C ILE A 97 -6.04 -18.15 0.42
N VAL A 98 -5.88 -19.32 -0.16
CA VAL A 98 -6.73 -20.49 0.10
C VAL A 98 -6.59 -20.97 1.54
N CYS A 99 -5.41 -20.82 2.14
CA CYS A 99 -5.06 -21.29 3.48
C CYS A 99 -5.00 -20.17 4.53
N TYR A 100 -5.53 -18.98 4.23
CA TYR A 100 -5.47 -17.85 5.17
C TYR A 100 -6.06 -18.14 6.55
N PRO A 101 -7.22 -18.83 6.67
CA PRO A 101 -7.77 -19.17 7.98
C PRO A 101 -6.82 -20.05 8.81
N GLU A 102 -6.21 -21.04 8.18
CA GLU A 102 -5.27 -21.98 8.82
C GLU A 102 -3.98 -21.29 9.24
N VAL A 103 -3.41 -20.48 8.35
CA VAL A 103 -2.18 -19.70 8.60
C VAL A 103 -2.40 -18.73 9.76
N MET A 104 -3.54 -18.02 9.79
CA MET A 104 -3.87 -17.10 10.87
C MET A 104 -4.18 -17.82 12.19
N SER A 105 -4.72 -19.02 12.14
CA SER A 105 -4.89 -19.88 13.33
C SER A 105 -3.54 -20.30 13.94
N ILE A 106 -2.56 -20.65 13.10
CA ILE A 106 -1.19 -20.95 13.55
C ILE A 106 -0.57 -19.71 14.20
N LEU A 107 -0.71 -18.54 13.57
CA LEU A 107 -0.18 -17.28 14.10
C LEU A 107 -0.82 -16.95 15.45
N SER A 108 -2.13 -17.12 15.57
CA SER A 108 -2.88 -16.90 16.82
C SER A 108 -2.38 -17.77 17.97
N ARG A 109 -2.04 -19.04 17.68
CA ARG A 109 -1.43 -19.92 18.69
C ARG A 109 -0.06 -19.45 19.16
N LYS A 110 0.76 -18.90 18.23
CA LYS A 110 2.06 -18.32 18.56
C LYS A 110 1.92 -17.03 19.39
N ILE A 111 0.94 -16.18 19.05
CA ILE A 111 0.61 -14.99 19.83
C ILE A 111 0.16 -15.38 21.25
N LYS A 112 -0.73 -16.37 21.38
CA LYS A 112 -1.18 -16.86 22.69
C LYS A 112 0.00 -17.33 23.57
N LYS A 113 0.99 -18.03 23.00
CA LYS A 113 2.20 -18.48 23.73
C LYS A 113 3.09 -17.33 24.20
N PHE A 114 3.00 -16.17 23.61
CA PHE A 114 3.75 -14.98 24.05
C PHE A 114 3.11 -14.28 25.25
N TRP A 115 1.82 -14.54 25.52
CA TRP A 115 1.07 -13.94 26.63
C TRP A 115 1.06 -12.41 26.61
N PRO A 116 0.61 -11.77 25.50
CA PRO A 116 0.63 -10.33 25.41
C PRO A 116 -0.42 -9.70 26.31
N GLU A 117 -0.09 -8.55 26.89
CA GLU A 117 -1.01 -7.69 27.64
C GLU A 117 -1.68 -6.66 26.71
N ARG A 118 -1.05 -6.35 25.57
CA ARG A 118 -1.54 -5.43 24.57
C ARG A 118 -1.28 -5.97 23.16
N MET A 119 -2.20 -5.69 22.24
CA MET A 119 -2.03 -6.04 20.83
C MET A 119 -2.23 -4.82 19.93
N ILE A 120 -1.33 -4.69 18.94
CA ILE A 120 -1.41 -3.69 17.88
C ILE A 120 -1.47 -4.44 16.56
N ILE A 121 -2.50 -4.18 15.79
CA ILE A 121 -2.76 -4.91 14.56
C ILE A 121 -2.81 -3.92 13.41
N SER A 122 -1.87 -4.05 12.47
CA SER A 122 -1.83 -3.29 11.23
C SER A 122 -2.28 -4.21 10.08
N SER A 123 -3.48 -3.97 9.56
CA SER A 123 -4.12 -4.88 8.61
C SER A 123 -4.46 -4.20 7.30
N TYR A 124 -3.91 -4.71 6.20
CA TYR A 124 -4.36 -4.42 4.84
C TYR A 124 -5.01 -5.63 4.16
N ALA A 125 -5.16 -6.74 4.90
CA ALA A 125 -5.84 -7.95 4.47
C ALA A 125 -6.33 -8.77 5.69
N ILE A 126 -5.48 -9.69 6.18
CA ILE A 126 -5.88 -10.79 7.08
C ILE A 126 -5.46 -10.62 8.53
N ALA A 127 -4.59 -9.67 8.87
CA ALA A 127 -4.04 -9.55 10.23
C ALA A 127 -5.14 -9.31 11.29
N LYS A 128 -6.24 -8.64 10.95
CA LYS A 128 -7.38 -8.43 11.85
C LYS A 128 -8.08 -9.73 12.29
N ASN A 129 -7.87 -10.83 11.56
CA ASN A 129 -8.51 -12.12 11.84
C ASN A 129 -7.71 -13.00 12.83
N VAL A 130 -6.66 -12.47 13.47
CA VAL A 130 -6.00 -13.16 14.58
C VAL A 130 -6.93 -13.24 15.80
N LYS A 131 -6.87 -14.36 16.51
CA LYS A 131 -7.59 -14.50 17.78
C LYS A 131 -6.85 -13.73 18.88
N ILE A 132 -7.58 -12.92 19.63
CA ILE A 132 -7.05 -12.14 20.75
C ILE A 132 -7.00 -13.04 21.99
N PRO A 133 -5.83 -13.21 22.65
CA PRO A 133 -5.72 -13.95 23.89
C PRO A 133 -6.46 -13.26 25.05
N GLN A 134 -6.95 -14.02 26.00
CA GLN A 134 -7.61 -13.48 27.21
C GLN A 134 -6.68 -12.61 28.08
N THR A 135 -5.37 -12.79 27.97
CA THR A 135 -4.36 -11.98 28.66
C THR A 135 -4.27 -10.56 28.13
N CYS A 136 -4.80 -10.31 26.94
CA CYS A 136 -4.74 -9.02 26.29
C CYS A 136 -5.81 -8.09 26.89
N LYS A 137 -5.35 -6.98 27.49
CA LYS A 137 -6.21 -5.98 28.14
C LYS A 137 -6.63 -4.86 27.20
N HIS A 138 -5.88 -4.66 26.10
CA HIS A 138 -6.13 -3.58 25.14
C HIS A 138 -5.70 -3.98 23.74
N THR A 139 -6.55 -3.72 22.78
CA THR A 139 -6.37 -4.06 21.37
C THR A 139 -6.59 -2.86 20.47
N LYS A 140 -5.65 -2.59 19.60
CA LYS A 140 -5.70 -1.51 18.62
C LYS A 140 -5.58 -2.07 17.21
N LEU A 141 -6.57 -1.80 16.37
CA LEU A 141 -6.55 -2.12 14.94
C LEU A 141 -6.32 -0.85 14.12
N TYR A 142 -5.28 -0.84 13.28
CA TYR A 142 -5.13 0.09 12.18
C TYR A 142 -5.47 -0.63 10.88
N LEU A 143 -6.58 -0.27 10.26
CA LEU A 143 -7.07 -0.89 9.03
C LEU A 143 -6.69 -0.03 7.82
N HIS A 144 -5.77 -0.54 7.00
CA HIS A 144 -5.37 0.11 5.75
C HIS A 144 -6.40 -0.12 4.63
N SER A 145 -6.98 -1.31 4.59
CA SER A 145 -8.06 -1.68 3.68
C SER A 145 -8.69 -3.01 4.12
N PRO A 146 -9.94 -3.27 3.78
CA PRO A 146 -10.49 -4.63 3.73
C PRO A 146 -9.67 -5.52 2.79
N MET A 147 -9.90 -6.84 2.83
CA MET A 147 -9.21 -7.78 1.94
C MET A 147 -9.64 -7.56 0.48
N GLN A 148 -8.87 -6.76 -0.26
CA GLN A 148 -9.23 -6.26 -1.61
C GLN A 148 -9.59 -7.38 -2.60
N TYR A 149 -8.88 -8.51 -2.56
CA TYR A 149 -9.08 -9.62 -3.55
C TYR A 149 -10.42 -10.34 -3.42
N ILE A 150 -11.12 -10.24 -2.30
CA ILE A 150 -12.44 -10.86 -2.11
C ILE A 150 -13.57 -9.82 -1.98
N TRP A 151 -13.24 -8.53 -1.85
CA TRP A 151 -14.20 -7.44 -1.75
C TRP A 151 -14.06 -6.47 -2.94
N SER A 152 -13.31 -5.38 -2.79
CA SER A 152 -13.31 -4.24 -3.72
C SER A 152 -12.69 -4.52 -5.09
N HIS A 153 -11.72 -5.42 -5.20
CA HIS A 153 -11.04 -5.78 -6.46
C HIS A 153 -11.31 -7.23 -6.91
N ARG A 154 -12.40 -7.80 -6.43
CA ARG A 154 -12.73 -9.20 -6.69
C ARG A 154 -12.74 -9.53 -8.18
N GLU A 155 -13.40 -8.73 -8.98
CA GLU A 155 -13.59 -8.99 -10.41
C GLU A 155 -12.27 -8.92 -11.17
N GLU A 156 -11.43 -7.91 -10.89
CA GLU A 156 -10.11 -7.76 -11.51
C GLU A 156 -9.20 -8.96 -11.22
N TYR A 157 -9.24 -9.50 -9.98
CA TYR A 157 -8.46 -10.70 -9.64
C TYR A 157 -9.00 -11.95 -10.32
N ILE A 158 -10.32 -12.13 -10.41
CA ILE A 158 -10.96 -13.25 -11.10
C ILE A 158 -10.62 -13.24 -12.59
N TRP A 159 -10.65 -12.08 -13.24
CA TRP A 159 -10.33 -11.92 -14.65
C TRP A 159 -8.91 -12.35 -15.00
N LYS A 160 -7.94 -12.12 -14.13
CA LYS A 160 -6.53 -12.46 -14.34
C LYS A 160 -6.24 -13.96 -14.28
N PHE A 161 -7.10 -14.75 -13.65
CA PHE A 161 -6.82 -16.18 -13.45
C PHE A 161 -7.14 -17.01 -14.69
N LYS A 162 -6.29 -18.03 -14.95
CA LYS A 162 -6.61 -19.12 -15.89
C LYS A 162 -7.92 -19.81 -15.46
N TRP A 163 -8.65 -20.38 -16.41
CA TRP A 163 -9.99 -20.92 -16.20
C TRP A 163 -10.15 -21.82 -14.95
N TRP A 164 -9.22 -22.71 -14.67
CA TRP A 164 -9.27 -23.60 -13.51
C TRP A 164 -9.04 -22.87 -12.18
N LYS A 165 -8.09 -21.91 -12.15
CA LYS A 165 -7.87 -21.03 -11.00
C LYS A 165 -9.08 -20.13 -10.77
N LYS A 166 -9.72 -19.66 -11.83
CA LYS A 166 -10.94 -18.86 -11.77
C LYS A 166 -12.06 -19.62 -11.06
N LYS A 167 -12.32 -20.88 -11.46
CA LYS A 167 -13.31 -21.75 -10.80
C LYS A 167 -13.00 -21.97 -9.33
N LEU A 168 -11.77 -22.33 -9.00
CA LEU A 168 -11.34 -22.54 -7.62
C LEU A 168 -11.48 -21.27 -6.78
N PHE A 169 -11.04 -20.14 -7.30
CA PHE A 169 -11.11 -18.87 -6.58
C PHE A 169 -12.55 -18.41 -6.36
N THR A 170 -13.40 -18.51 -7.40
CA THR A 170 -14.82 -18.21 -7.29
C THR A 170 -15.51 -19.08 -6.24
N TRP A 171 -15.16 -20.36 -6.16
CA TRP A 171 -15.71 -21.29 -5.18
C TRP A 171 -15.27 -20.95 -3.73
N ILE A 172 -14.01 -20.51 -3.54
CA ILE A 172 -13.47 -20.24 -2.19
C ILE A 172 -13.84 -18.86 -1.64
N ILE A 173 -14.18 -17.88 -2.49
CA ILE A 173 -14.51 -16.51 -2.09
C ILE A 173 -15.58 -16.45 -0.99
N PRO A 174 -16.76 -17.12 -1.10
CA PRO A 174 -17.79 -17.03 -0.08
C PRO A 174 -17.30 -17.53 1.29
N ARG A 175 -16.48 -18.58 1.31
CA ARG A 175 -15.85 -19.10 2.55
C ARG A 175 -14.91 -18.07 3.16
N LEU A 176 -14.08 -17.43 2.33
CA LEU A 176 -13.15 -16.40 2.78
C LEU A 176 -13.88 -15.14 3.24
N GLN A 177 -14.95 -14.73 2.55
CA GLN A 177 -15.77 -13.59 2.96
C GLN A 177 -16.44 -13.83 4.31
N LYS A 178 -17.01 -15.03 4.51
CA LYS A 178 -17.59 -15.44 5.80
C LYS A 178 -16.54 -15.43 6.91
N TRP A 179 -15.35 -15.99 6.65
CA TRP A 179 -14.24 -15.99 7.60
C TRP A 179 -13.71 -14.58 7.86
N ASP A 180 -13.58 -13.77 6.84
CA ASP A 180 -13.05 -12.41 6.94
C ASP A 180 -13.93 -11.48 7.80
N LYS A 181 -15.24 -11.76 7.87
CA LYS A 181 -16.19 -11.10 8.77
C LYS A 181 -16.12 -11.62 10.22
N GLN A 182 -15.49 -12.78 10.45
CA GLN A 182 -15.33 -13.39 11.78
C GLN A 182 -14.03 -12.89 12.44
N PHE A 183 -14.06 -11.72 13.02
CA PHE A 183 -12.95 -11.19 13.81
C PHE A 183 -13.43 -10.80 15.22
N THR A 184 -12.48 -10.72 16.14
CA THR A 184 -12.75 -10.31 17.53
C THR A 184 -12.99 -8.79 17.57
N LYS A 185 -13.83 -8.30 18.47
CA LYS A 185 -13.98 -6.87 18.72
C LYS A 185 -12.66 -6.28 19.20
N PHE A 186 -12.35 -5.06 18.73
CA PHE A 186 -11.18 -4.30 19.12
C PHE A 186 -11.60 -3.13 20.01
N ASP A 187 -10.72 -2.73 20.93
CA ASP A 187 -10.97 -1.59 21.82
C ASP A 187 -10.79 -0.26 21.09
N GLU A 188 -9.87 -0.22 20.14
CA GLU A 188 -9.63 0.95 19.29
C GLU A 188 -9.49 0.51 17.84
N ILE A 189 -10.22 1.18 16.92
CA ILE A 189 -10.12 0.98 15.48
C ILE A 189 -9.78 2.31 14.82
N ILE A 190 -8.80 2.28 13.93
CA ILE A 190 -8.36 3.44 13.15
C ILE A 190 -8.37 3.05 11.68
N PHE A 191 -8.96 3.88 10.85
CA PHE A 191 -8.93 3.77 9.40
C PHE A 191 -7.93 4.74 8.80
N ASN A 192 -7.28 4.34 7.72
CA ASN A 192 -6.29 5.19 7.03
C ASN A 192 -6.91 6.28 6.15
N SER A 193 -8.22 6.23 5.89
CA SER A 193 -8.97 7.20 5.06
C SER A 193 -10.47 7.06 5.33
N ASN A 194 -11.26 8.08 4.97
CA ASN A 194 -12.72 7.99 5.00
C ASN A 194 -13.23 6.90 4.07
N TYR A 195 -12.60 6.76 2.90
CA TYR A 195 -12.94 5.68 1.98
C TYR A 195 -12.79 4.29 2.63
N THR A 196 -11.71 4.03 3.37
CA THR A 196 -11.55 2.75 4.11
C THR A 196 -12.60 2.62 5.21
N ALA A 197 -12.97 3.71 5.87
CA ALA A 197 -14.02 3.72 6.88
C ALA A 197 -15.39 3.37 6.26
N GLU A 198 -15.74 3.94 5.12
CA GLU A 198 -16.97 3.62 4.38
C GLU A 198 -17.02 2.14 3.98
N LEU A 199 -15.95 1.63 3.37
CA LEU A 199 -15.85 0.20 3.05
C LEU A 199 -15.95 -0.69 4.28
N ALA A 200 -15.31 -0.32 5.38
CA ALA A 200 -15.35 -1.10 6.60
C ALA A 200 -16.75 -1.06 7.25
N LYS A 201 -17.46 0.05 7.15
CA LYS A 201 -18.86 0.18 7.55
C LYS A 201 -19.74 -0.75 6.72
N GLU A 202 -19.60 -0.72 5.39
CA GLU A 202 -20.38 -1.55 4.47
C GLU A 202 -20.11 -3.06 4.69
N ILE A 203 -18.84 -3.46 4.79
CA ILE A 203 -18.44 -4.87 4.82
C ILE A 203 -18.52 -5.46 6.22
N TYR A 204 -18.05 -4.72 7.24
CA TYR A 204 -17.83 -5.24 8.61
C TYR A 204 -18.74 -4.61 9.66
N TRP A 205 -19.51 -3.56 9.29
CA TRP A 205 -20.37 -2.80 10.21
C TRP A 205 -19.55 -2.12 11.32
N MET A 206 -18.32 -1.69 10.96
CA MET A 206 -17.42 -0.98 11.84
C MET A 206 -17.55 0.52 11.64
N GLU A 207 -17.60 1.25 12.74
CA GLU A 207 -17.48 2.71 12.77
C GLU A 207 -16.40 3.08 13.79
N TRP A 208 -15.49 3.96 13.42
CA TRP A 208 -14.49 4.51 14.34
C TRP A 208 -13.75 5.70 13.72
N LYS A 209 -12.55 5.99 14.27
CA LYS A 209 -11.78 7.19 13.89
C LYS A 209 -11.02 6.98 12.57
N VAL A 210 -10.94 8.05 11.77
CA VAL A 210 -10.03 8.14 10.64
C VAL A 210 -8.75 8.85 11.08
N LYS A 211 -7.60 8.27 10.79
CA LYS A 211 -6.30 8.88 10.96
C LYS A 211 -5.43 8.53 9.76
N TYR A 212 -5.15 9.53 8.95
CA TYR A 212 -4.31 9.36 7.77
C TYR A 212 -2.88 8.94 8.16
N PRO A 213 -2.19 8.18 7.28
CA PRO A 213 -0.79 7.85 7.47
C PRO A 213 0.07 9.11 7.60
N LYS A 214 0.99 9.12 8.56
CA LYS A 214 1.94 10.21 8.68
C LYS A 214 2.84 10.24 7.45
N ILE A 215 2.93 11.40 6.80
CA ILE A 215 3.91 11.66 5.75
C ILE A 215 5.16 12.26 6.40
N LYS A 216 6.33 11.90 5.91
CA LYS A 216 7.60 12.34 6.47
C LYS A 216 7.74 13.86 6.42
N ASP A 217 8.30 14.44 7.46
CA ASP A 217 8.42 15.89 7.63
C ASP A 217 9.24 16.56 6.49
N CYS A 218 10.18 15.82 5.86
CA CYS A 218 10.96 16.32 4.74
C CYS A 218 10.12 16.77 3.52
N PHE A 219 8.93 16.18 3.33
CA PHE A 219 8.02 16.59 2.26
C PHE A 219 7.35 17.93 2.57
N TYR A 220 7.03 18.19 3.83
CA TYR A 220 6.46 19.48 4.25
C TYR A 220 7.46 20.62 4.23
N LEU A 221 8.75 20.31 4.40
CA LEU A 221 9.84 21.29 4.37
C LEU A 221 10.37 21.57 2.96
N SER A 222 9.91 20.83 1.95
CA SER A 222 10.33 21.04 0.58
C SER A 222 9.83 22.38 0.04
N THR A 223 10.62 22.99 -0.85
CA THR A 223 10.24 24.19 -1.61
C THR A 223 9.95 23.81 -3.06
N PRO A 224 9.10 24.58 -3.78
CA PRO A 224 8.88 24.32 -5.20
C PRO A 224 10.17 24.38 -5.98
N THR A 225 10.34 23.48 -6.95
CA THR A 225 11.46 23.59 -7.88
C THR A 225 11.23 24.72 -8.87
N ARG A 226 12.30 25.39 -9.28
CA ARG A 226 12.28 26.34 -10.41
C ARG A 226 12.53 25.64 -11.75
N GLU A 227 13.03 24.40 -11.72
CA GLU A 227 13.42 23.63 -12.90
C GLU A 227 12.42 22.49 -13.16
N VAL A 228 11.25 22.86 -13.66
CA VAL A 228 10.28 21.86 -14.12
C VAL A 228 10.77 21.31 -15.45
N GLN A 229 10.98 20.00 -15.49
CA GLN A 229 11.41 19.32 -16.72
C GLN A 229 10.20 18.77 -17.48
N ASN A 230 10.34 18.66 -18.80
CA ASN A 230 9.25 18.24 -19.67
C ASN A 230 9.09 16.71 -19.71
N TYR A 231 8.73 16.12 -18.56
CA TYR A 231 8.33 14.72 -18.46
C TYR A 231 7.23 14.52 -17.42
N PHE A 232 6.46 13.48 -17.63
CA PHE A 232 5.49 12.95 -16.68
C PHE A 232 6.13 11.83 -15.87
N VAL A 233 5.62 11.54 -14.69
CA VAL A 233 6.11 10.46 -13.85
C VAL A 233 4.99 9.55 -13.41
N CYS A 234 5.25 8.23 -13.45
CA CYS A 234 4.41 7.21 -12.84
C CYS A 234 5.26 6.44 -11.83
N VAL A 235 4.80 6.34 -10.56
CA VAL A 235 5.60 5.80 -9.46
C VAL A 235 4.90 4.64 -8.80
N GLY A 236 5.65 3.61 -8.43
CA GLY A 236 5.20 2.56 -7.52
C GLY A 236 5.45 1.14 -7.99
N ARG A 237 5.02 0.16 -7.18
CA ARG A 237 5.06 -1.25 -7.58
C ARG A 237 4.06 -1.50 -8.69
N VAL A 238 4.56 -1.77 -9.90
CA VAL A 238 3.73 -1.89 -11.08
C VAL A 238 3.18 -3.31 -11.20
N VAL A 239 1.97 -3.45 -10.74
CA VAL A 239 1.10 -4.59 -11.03
C VAL A 239 0.13 -4.11 -12.09
N ASN A 240 0.32 -4.53 -13.33
CA ASN A 240 -0.34 -3.95 -14.50
C ASN A 240 -1.86 -3.88 -14.37
N PHE A 241 -2.51 -4.94 -13.91
CA PHE A 241 -3.97 -5.02 -13.82
C PHE A 241 -4.60 -4.19 -12.68
N VAL A 242 -3.81 -3.78 -11.67
CA VAL A 242 -4.28 -2.90 -10.58
C VAL A 242 -4.00 -1.44 -10.90
N ARG A 243 -2.87 -1.18 -11.55
CA ARG A 243 -2.35 0.17 -11.80
C ARG A 243 -2.52 0.64 -13.25
N GLU A 244 -2.89 -0.28 -14.12
CA GLU A 244 -3.16 0.01 -15.53
C GLU A 244 -2.06 0.83 -16.22
N VAL A 245 -0.79 0.52 -15.90
CA VAL A 245 0.37 1.24 -16.46
C VAL A 245 0.44 1.12 -17.97
N TRP A 246 -0.04 0.00 -18.53
CA TRP A 246 -0.20 -0.18 -19.97
C TRP A 246 -1.04 0.94 -20.61
N LEU A 247 -2.10 1.40 -19.89
CA LEU A 247 -2.96 2.48 -20.36
C LEU A 247 -2.21 3.81 -20.37
N ILE A 248 -1.42 4.07 -19.31
CA ILE A 248 -0.58 5.28 -19.22
C ILE A 248 0.44 5.28 -20.36
N ILE A 249 1.14 4.15 -20.58
CA ILE A 249 2.12 3.99 -21.66
C ILE A 249 1.50 4.28 -23.01
N LYS A 250 0.34 3.65 -23.33
CA LYS A 250 -0.32 3.88 -24.62
C LYS A 250 -0.75 5.32 -24.82
N ALA A 251 -1.32 5.97 -23.79
CA ALA A 251 -1.71 7.36 -23.90
C ALA A 251 -0.50 8.30 -24.10
N CYS A 252 0.60 8.05 -23.38
CA CYS A 252 1.84 8.83 -23.54
C CYS A 252 2.49 8.57 -24.91
N ASN A 253 2.50 7.35 -25.43
CA ASN A 253 2.96 7.04 -26.77
C ASN A 253 2.21 7.87 -27.83
N GLU A 254 0.87 7.80 -27.80
CA GLU A 254 0.04 8.49 -28.78
C GLU A 254 0.13 10.02 -28.71
N ASN A 255 0.43 10.56 -27.53
CA ASN A 255 0.68 11.99 -27.35
C ASN A 255 2.16 12.38 -27.53
N LYS A 256 3.05 11.41 -27.77
CA LYS A 256 4.52 11.62 -27.81
C LYS A 256 5.05 12.30 -26.54
N THR A 257 4.46 11.98 -25.39
CA THR A 257 4.78 12.57 -24.10
C THR A 257 5.90 11.79 -23.42
N ASN A 258 6.91 12.49 -22.91
CA ASN A 258 7.98 11.86 -22.13
C ASN A 258 7.44 11.34 -20.80
N LEU A 259 7.64 10.05 -20.52
CA LEU A 259 7.22 9.39 -19.30
C LEU A 259 8.38 8.68 -18.62
N LEU A 260 8.59 8.98 -17.34
CA LEU A 260 9.49 8.23 -16.48
C LEU A 260 8.65 7.30 -15.57
N VAL A 261 8.97 6.03 -15.61
CA VAL A 261 8.25 5.02 -14.86
C VAL A 261 9.15 4.47 -13.77
N ILE A 262 8.88 4.83 -12.49
CA ILE A 262 9.72 4.49 -11.32
C ILE A 262 9.11 3.34 -10.55
N GLY A 263 9.87 2.26 -10.33
CA GLY A 263 9.48 1.14 -9.47
C GLY A 263 9.84 -0.24 -10.01
N SER A 264 9.50 -1.30 -9.28
CA SER A 264 9.80 -2.67 -9.65
C SER A 264 8.56 -3.41 -10.19
N TRP A 265 8.75 -4.34 -11.10
CA TRP A 265 7.70 -4.86 -11.98
C TRP A 265 7.62 -6.38 -12.02
N PRO A 266 6.45 -6.97 -11.79
CA PRO A 266 6.19 -8.33 -12.29
C PRO A 266 5.97 -8.38 -13.80
N ASP A 267 5.39 -7.30 -14.39
CA ASP A 267 4.91 -7.27 -15.78
C ASP A 267 5.84 -6.42 -16.69
N GLU A 268 7.12 -6.30 -16.35
CA GLU A 268 8.08 -5.40 -17.02
C GLU A 268 8.28 -5.71 -18.50
N ILE A 269 8.47 -6.96 -18.84
CA ILE A 269 8.76 -7.38 -20.24
C ILE A 269 7.60 -6.97 -21.14
N GLU A 270 6.36 -7.20 -20.70
CA GLU A 270 5.16 -6.86 -21.44
C GLU A 270 5.00 -5.34 -21.60
N LEU A 271 5.29 -4.59 -20.55
CA LEU A 271 5.17 -3.13 -20.55
C LEU A 271 6.24 -2.46 -21.38
N LYS A 272 7.48 -2.96 -21.35
CA LYS A 272 8.57 -2.47 -22.21
C LYS A 272 8.28 -2.71 -23.69
N ALA A 273 7.66 -3.84 -24.03
CA ALA A 273 7.26 -4.13 -25.41
C ALA A 273 6.18 -3.17 -25.95
N LEU A 274 5.45 -2.49 -25.07
CA LEU A 274 4.45 -1.49 -25.44
C LEU A 274 5.03 -0.08 -25.54
N ALA A 275 6.18 0.19 -24.92
CA ALA A 275 6.75 1.53 -24.79
C ALA A 275 7.50 1.96 -26.05
N TRP A 276 7.33 3.24 -26.43
CA TRP A 276 8.15 3.91 -27.44
C TRP A 276 9.33 4.62 -26.77
N ASP A 277 10.22 5.22 -27.58
CA ASP A 277 11.46 5.86 -27.12
C ASP A 277 11.26 7.00 -26.12
N THR A 278 10.07 7.58 -26.08
CA THR A 278 9.70 8.64 -25.12
C THR A 278 9.46 8.12 -23.70
N ILE A 279 9.46 6.78 -23.49
CA ILE A 279 9.14 6.16 -22.20
C ILE A 279 10.35 5.46 -21.62
N ILE A 280 10.79 5.92 -20.46
CA ILE A 280 11.97 5.41 -19.76
C ILE A 280 11.53 4.71 -18.47
N PHE A 281 11.94 3.45 -18.33
CA PHE A 281 11.73 2.68 -17.10
C PHE A 281 12.94 2.83 -16.20
N LEU A 282 12.70 3.43 -15.04
CA LEU A 282 13.66 3.53 -13.95
C LEU A 282 13.33 2.46 -12.91
N TRP A 283 14.33 1.66 -12.55
CA TRP A 283 14.20 0.62 -11.55
C TRP A 283 13.86 1.20 -10.16
N TRP A 284 13.89 0.34 -9.15
CA TRP A 284 13.85 0.82 -7.80
C TRP A 284 15.01 1.80 -7.54
N LEU A 285 14.66 3.02 -7.23
CA LEU A 285 15.61 4.08 -6.90
C LEU A 285 15.58 4.33 -5.38
N PRO A 286 16.71 4.74 -4.79
CA PRO A 286 16.73 5.31 -3.45
C PRO A 286 15.70 6.44 -3.31
N GLN A 287 15.15 6.59 -2.11
CA GLN A 287 14.07 7.58 -1.89
C GLN A 287 14.47 8.99 -2.34
N GLU A 288 15.69 9.42 -2.04
CA GLU A 288 16.18 10.76 -2.39
C GLU A 288 16.23 11.01 -3.90
N GLU A 289 16.69 10.01 -4.67
CA GLU A 289 16.70 10.10 -6.13
C GLU A 289 15.28 10.11 -6.71
N SER A 290 14.42 9.24 -6.19
CA SER A 290 13.01 9.22 -6.58
C SER A 290 12.33 10.55 -6.31
N LEU A 291 12.59 11.18 -5.15
CA LEU A 291 12.07 12.49 -4.80
C LEU A 291 12.54 13.59 -5.74
N LYS A 292 13.83 13.58 -6.11
CA LYS A 292 14.39 14.57 -7.07
C LYS A 292 13.71 14.46 -8.43
N ILE A 293 13.51 13.24 -8.92
CA ILE A 293 12.84 13.00 -10.21
C ILE A 293 11.37 13.43 -10.11
N ILE A 294 10.65 13.04 -9.07
CA ILE A 294 9.24 13.42 -8.89
C ILE A 294 9.11 14.94 -8.80
N ARG A 295 9.93 15.60 -7.99
CA ARG A 295 9.88 17.05 -7.79
C ARG A 295 10.06 17.86 -9.09
N ASN A 296 10.89 17.36 -10.00
CA ASN A 296 11.16 18.01 -11.28
C ASN A 296 10.17 17.62 -12.38
N ALA A 297 9.30 16.66 -12.14
CA ALA A 297 8.31 16.22 -13.11
C ALA A 297 7.27 17.30 -13.41
N LYS A 298 6.79 17.35 -14.64
CA LYS A 298 5.68 18.20 -15.05
C LYS A 298 4.39 17.78 -14.34
N TRP A 299 4.10 16.46 -14.35
CA TRP A 299 2.93 15.84 -13.74
C TRP A 299 3.19 14.42 -13.23
N LEU A 300 2.45 14.02 -12.19
CA LEU A 300 2.31 12.63 -11.78
C LEU A 300 1.07 12.02 -12.43
N ILE A 301 1.18 10.83 -13.02
CA ILE A 301 0.01 10.07 -13.50
C ILE A 301 -0.19 8.85 -12.61
N ASN A 302 -1.41 8.71 -12.06
CA ASN A 302 -1.79 7.59 -11.23
C ASN A 302 -3.23 7.15 -11.49
N LEU A 303 -3.43 5.94 -12.01
CA LEU A 303 -4.74 5.36 -12.29
C LEU A 303 -5.16 4.29 -11.28
N THR A 304 -4.44 4.17 -10.18
CA THR A 304 -4.64 3.10 -9.22
C THR A 304 -5.90 3.32 -8.38
N LYS A 305 -6.65 2.24 -8.18
CA LYS A 305 -7.71 2.16 -7.18
C LYS A 305 -7.12 1.67 -5.86
N GLU A 306 -6.74 2.55 -4.96
CA GLU A 306 -6.21 2.20 -3.63
C GLU A 306 -6.86 3.01 -2.51
N SER A 307 -6.81 2.49 -1.29
CA SER A 307 -7.46 3.12 -0.13
C SER A 307 -6.75 4.39 0.37
N PHE A 308 -5.43 4.45 0.24
CA PHE A 308 -4.61 5.65 0.48
C PHE A 308 -3.25 5.46 -0.17
N TRP A 309 -2.83 6.40 -1.01
CA TRP A 309 -1.55 6.29 -1.66
C TRP A 309 -0.56 7.37 -1.25
N MET A 310 0.39 6.97 -0.44
CA MET A 310 1.40 7.87 0.10
C MET A 310 2.17 8.62 -0.99
N TRP A 311 2.59 7.94 -2.07
CA TRP A 311 3.35 8.57 -3.14
C TRP A 311 2.64 9.74 -3.81
N THR A 312 1.32 9.73 -3.87
CA THR A 312 0.60 10.85 -4.45
C THR A 312 0.51 12.02 -3.47
N ALA A 313 0.23 11.74 -2.22
CA ALA A 313 0.27 12.79 -1.19
C ALA A 313 1.69 13.40 -1.09
N GLU A 314 2.72 12.57 -1.17
CA GLU A 314 4.12 12.98 -1.23
C GLU A 314 4.42 13.84 -2.46
N ALA A 315 3.98 13.45 -3.66
CA ALA A 315 4.18 14.22 -4.89
C ALA A 315 3.51 15.60 -4.81
N LEU A 316 2.30 15.65 -4.26
CA LEU A 316 1.58 16.91 -4.09
C LEU A 316 2.27 17.83 -3.09
N LEU A 317 2.80 17.28 -1.99
CA LEU A 317 3.64 18.04 -1.06
C LEU A 317 4.95 18.53 -1.70
N LEU A 318 5.40 17.86 -2.76
CA LEU A 318 6.52 18.29 -3.62
C LEU A 318 6.08 19.27 -4.73
N TRP A 319 4.84 19.77 -4.68
CA TRP A 319 4.29 20.76 -5.62
C TRP A 319 4.09 20.20 -7.04
N VAL A 320 3.98 18.87 -7.18
CA VAL A 320 3.78 18.22 -8.46
C VAL A 320 2.29 17.92 -8.63
N PRO A 321 1.63 18.50 -9.63
CA PRO A 321 0.24 18.21 -9.90
C PRO A 321 0.05 16.77 -10.40
N ALA A 322 -1.16 16.21 -10.22
CA ALA A 322 -1.43 14.83 -10.58
C ALA A 322 -2.66 14.65 -11.48
N ILE A 323 -2.54 13.74 -12.47
CA ILE A 323 -3.66 13.20 -13.22
C ILE A 323 -4.09 11.91 -12.53
N TRP A 324 -5.37 11.84 -12.16
CA TRP A 324 -5.87 10.74 -11.36
C TRP A 324 -7.22 10.21 -11.82
N PHE A 325 -7.51 8.98 -11.39
CA PHE A 325 -8.82 8.40 -11.60
C PHE A 325 -9.81 8.86 -10.52
N ALA A 326 -10.99 9.35 -10.94
CA ALA A 326 -11.99 10.02 -10.12
C ALA A 326 -12.75 9.09 -9.17
N GLU A 327 -12.10 8.13 -8.58
CA GLU A 327 -12.72 7.21 -7.62
C GLU A 327 -11.98 7.21 -6.28
N TRP A 328 -12.73 6.94 -5.20
CA TRP A 328 -12.23 6.56 -3.90
C TRP A 328 -11.66 7.74 -3.09
N TRP A 329 -10.62 7.47 -2.27
CA TRP A 329 -10.00 8.46 -1.39
C TRP A 329 -9.37 9.66 -2.15
N SER A 330 -9.07 9.52 -3.43
CA SER A 330 -8.60 10.65 -4.25
C SER A 330 -9.53 11.85 -4.14
N LYS A 331 -10.84 11.61 -4.05
CA LYS A 331 -11.85 12.66 -3.86
C LYS A 331 -11.72 13.38 -2.50
N GLU A 332 -11.09 12.79 -1.51
CA GLU A 332 -10.91 13.41 -0.19
C GLU A 332 -9.85 14.52 -0.20
N LEU A 333 -8.85 14.40 -1.07
CA LEU A 333 -7.76 15.37 -1.18
C LEU A 333 -7.96 16.40 -2.29
N VAL A 334 -8.86 16.14 -3.24
CA VAL A 334 -9.02 16.95 -4.45
C VAL A 334 -9.48 18.36 -4.17
N ASP A 335 -8.86 19.33 -4.84
CA ASP A 335 -9.45 20.60 -5.20
C ASP A 335 -9.24 20.88 -6.69
N GLU A 336 -9.99 21.84 -7.25
CA GLU A 336 -10.00 22.15 -8.69
C GLU A 336 -8.64 22.63 -9.23
N ASN A 337 -7.72 23.05 -8.36
CA ASN A 337 -6.43 23.62 -8.72
C ASN A 337 -5.28 22.60 -8.77
N SER A 338 -5.42 21.48 -8.04
CA SER A 338 -4.31 20.53 -7.81
C SER A 338 -4.29 19.34 -8.75
N TRP A 339 -5.42 19.06 -9.45
CA TRP A 339 -5.58 17.78 -10.11
C TRP A 339 -6.43 17.81 -11.34
N ILE A 340 -6.32 16.65 -12.04
CA ILE A 340 -7.30 16.25 -13.01
C ILE A 340 -7.81 14.87 -12.69
N LEU A 341 -9.09 14.83 -12.55
CA LEU A 341 -9.81 13.59 -12.42
C LEU A 341 -10.28 13.15 -13.79
N ILE A 342 -9.88 11.94 -14.20
CA ILE A 342 -10.49 11.26 -15.34
C ILE A 342 -11.59 10.33 -14.83
N ASP A 343 -12.78 10.44 -15.39
CA ASP A 343 -13.95 9.63 -14.98
C ASP A 343 -13.92 8.22 -15.58
N LYS A 344 -13.22 8.06 -16.69
CA LYS A 344 -13.10 6.78 -17.38
C LYS A 344 -11.66 6.40 -17.60
N LYS A 345 -11.31 5.18 -17.25
CA LYS A 345 -10.00 4.59 -17.56
C LYS A 345 -9.96 4.19 -19.04
N SER A 346 -9.68 5.16 -19.89
CA SER A 346 -9.55 4.98 -21.32
C SER A 346 -8.34 5.76 -21.86
N ILE A 347 -7.78 5.29 -22.97
CA ILE A 347 -6.67 5.99 -23.64
C ILE A 347 -7.11 7.39 -24.02
N SER A 348 -8.32 7.55 -24.56
CA SER A 348 -8.87 8.84 -25.00
C SER A 348 -9.01 9.83 -23.84
N SER A 349 -9.58 9.41 -22.69
CA SER A 349 -9.71 10.28 -21.52
C SER A 349 -8.36 10.72 -20.97
N LEU A 350 -7.38 9.80 -20.93
CA LEU A 350 -6.05 10.12 -20.44
C LEU A 350 -5.28 11.00 -21.43
N LYS A 351 -5.39 10.75 -22.73
CA LYS A 351 -4.85 11.63 -23.78
C LYS A 351 -5.38 13.04 -23.65
N TYR A 352 -6.69 13.19 -23.56
CA TYR A 352 -7.34 14.48 -23.38
C TYR A 352 -6.83 15.17 -22.10
N ALA A 353 -6.75 14.43 -21.00
CA ALA A 353 -6.19 14.95 -19.77
C ALA A 353 -4.76 15.46 -19.97
N ILE A 354 -3.87 14.69 -20.58
CA ILE A 354 -2.48 15.09 -20.85
C ILE A 354 -2.44 16.35 -21.73
N GLN A 355 -3.20 16.42 -22.83
CA GLN A 355 -3.21 17.54 -23.76
C GLN A 355 -3.77 18.83 -23.14
N THR A 356 -4.90 18.73 -22.42
CA THR A 356 -5.55 19.90 -21.78
C THR A 356 -4.64 20.55 -20.74
N PHE A 357 -3.61 19.85 -20.26
CA PHE A 357 -2.74 20.32 -19.18
C PHE A 357 -1.37 20.77 -19.65
N GLU A 358 -0.95 20.41 -20.84
CA GLU A 358 0.24 21.01 -21.43
C GLU A 358 0.07 22.52 -21.60
N ASP A 359 -1.17 22.99 -21.76
CA ASP A 359 -1.50 24.40 -22.03
C ASP A 359 -1.79 25.24 -20.76
N LYS A 360 -1.87 24.64 -19.57
CA LYS A 360 -2.21 25.38 -18.33
C LYS A 360 -1.00 25.45 -17.40
N GLU A 361 -0.35 26.61 -17.37
CA GLU A 361 0.60 26.94 -16.31
C GLU A 361 -0.15 27.12 -14.98
N ARG A 362 -0.13 26.10 -14.13
CA ARG A 362 -0.79 26.13 -12.83
C ARG A 362 0.13 26.65 -11.75
N ASP A 363 -0.42 27.44 -10.84
CA ASP A 363 0.31 27.91 -9.67
C ASP A 363 0.57 26.73 -8.72
N ARG A 364 1.74 26.12 -8.86
CA ARG A 364 2.18 24.99 -8.04
C ARG A 364 2.20 25.30 -6.53
N ARG A 365 2.32 26.58 -6.15
CA ARG A 365 2.31 26.98 -4.74
C ARG A 365 0.92 26.81 -4.12
N LYS A 366 -0.14 27.20 -4.83
CA LYS A 366 -1.52 26.99 -4.36
C LYS A 366 -1.86 25.52 -4.12
N ILE A 367 -1.34 24.64 -4.99
CA ILE A 367 -1.52 23.19 -4.87
C ILE A 367 -1.04 22.68 -3.51
N SER A 368 0.18 23.02 -3.13
CA SER A 368 0.78 22.49 -1.91
C SER A 368 0.14 23.05 -0.64
N ASP A 369 -0.22 24.31 -0.62
CA ASP A 369 -0.79 24.94 0.58
C ASP A 369 -2.13 24.32 0.93
N THR A 370 -3.02 24.15 -0.04
CA THR A 370 -4.31 23.48 0.16
C THR A 370 -4.14 22.04 0.66
N ILE A 371 -3.17 21.30 0.12
CA ILE A 371 -2.93 19.92 0.52
C ILE A 371 -2.29 19.85 1.90
N ARG A 372 -1.38 20.75 2.22
CA ARG A 372 -0.79 20.86 3.56
C ARG A 372 -1.86 21.08 4.61
N GLU A 373 -2.76 22.03 4.39
CA GLU A 373 -3.89 22.28 5.28
C GLU A 373 -4.78 21.06 5.47
N LYS A 374 -5.11 20.36 4.37
CA LYS A 374 -5.91 19.14 4.44
C LYS A 374 -5.18 18.02 5.18
N LEU A 375 -3.92 17.75 4.85
CA LEU A 375 -3.15 16.69 5.50
C LEU A 375 -2.82 17.00 6.96
N GLN A 376 -2.63 18.28 7.34
CA GLN A 376 -2.44 18.69 8.73
C GLN A 376 -3.69 18.49 9.59
N LYS A 377 -4.88 18.64 9.03
CA LYS A 377 -6.14 18.36 9.75
C LYS A 377 -6.32 16.88 10.11
N PHE A 378 -5.58 15.99 9.45
CA PHE A 378 -5.70 14.55 9.60
C PHE A 378 -4.48 13.89 10.29
N SER A 379 -3.39 14.61 10.51
CA SER A 379 -2.19 14.15 11.24
C SER A 379 -2.31 14.47 12.73
#